data_b7b934afe28d7fbced1bc2224685750b
#
_entry.id   b7b934afe28d7fbced1bc2224685750b
#
_cell.length_a   1.000
_cell.length_b   1.000
_cell.length_c   1.000
_cell.angle_alpha   90.00
_cell.angle_beta   90.00
_cell.angle_gamma   90.00
#
_symmetry.space_group_name_H-M   'P 1'
#
loop_
_entity.id
_entity.type
_entity.pdbx_description
1 polymer ?
#
loop_
_entity_poly.entity_id
_entity_poly.type
_entity_poly.pdbx_seq_one_letter_code
_entity_poly.pdbx_strand_id
1 'polypeptide(L)'
;MKKMMILAVMMMAAVCAQAQSDKSPVDAYFTTGEMPDMVKWCPAPPDTTSAQFAYDITQYFWGKKMRLNKERADIAIRDAEYGLDCIIREFSEPFGLKISKEETPEIYKVLREGTATCDSICTLPKRYYMRKRPFVRFHEQTLYPADEPNLKKNGSFPSGHTLLGWSSALLLSEINPDRADTLLARGLMYGESRVIVGAHWQSDVDAARLAASAAYARLHTSERFLEQMRLAREEFRVKTGLATIIEMKAWQKEQKKRAKAAAKAAKLAAR
;
A
#
# COMPACT_ATOMS: atom_id res chain seq x y z
N MET A 1 0.96 63.70 -20.32
CA MET A 1 0.94 62.43 -21.01
C MET A 1 1.24 61.34 -19.99
N LYS A 2 0.18 60.71 -19.48
CA LYS A 2 0.30 59.65 -18.46
C LYS A 2 0.46 58.31 -19.18
N LYS A 3 1.62 57.69 -19.06
CA LYS A 3 1.82 56.31 -19.51
C LYS A 3 1.23 55.36 -18.44
N MET A 4 0.15 54.71 -18.76
CA MET A 4 -0.39 53.58 -18.02
C MET A 4 0.52 52.38 -18.25
N MET A 5 1.23 51.94 -17.21
CA MET A 5 1.85 50.63 -17.17
C MET A 5 0.76 49.61 -16.81
N ILE A 6 0.41 48.77 -17.77
CA ILE A 6 -0.45 47.59 -17.53
C ILE A 6 0.46 46.49 -16.99
N LEU A 7 0.30 46.22 -15.69
CA LEU A 7 0.96 45.07 -15.02
C LEU A 7 0.15 43.81 -15.35
N ALA A 8 0.63 43.02 -16.26
CA ALA A 8 0.08 41.70 -16.53
C ALA A 8 0.47 40.77 -15.39
N VAL A 9 -0.47 40.51 -14.46
CA VAL A 9 -0.38 39.47 -13.46
C VAL A 9 -0.65 38.15 -14.19
N MET A 10 0.42 37.40 -14.53
CA MET A 10 0.30 36.00 -14.92
C MET A 10 -0.11 35.20 -13.68
N MET A 11 -1.40 34.88 -13.56
CA MET A 11 -1.87 33.81 -12.71
C MET A 11 -1.33 32.49 -13.29
N MET A 12 -0.26 31.97 -12.74
CA MET A 12 0.06 30.55 -12.85
C MET A 12 -1.02 29.79 -12.08
N ALA A 13 -2.05 29.36 -12.81
CA ALA A 13 -2.93 28.32 -12.33
C ALA A 13 -2.09 27.04 -12.25
N ALA A 14 -1.60 26.71 -11.05
CA ALA A 14 -1.12 25.37 -10.73
C ALA A 14 -2.32 24.44 -10.90
N VAL A 15 -2.41 23.79 -12.05
CA VAL A 15 -3.28 22.64 -12.26
C VAL A 15 -2.70 21.53 -11.39
N CYS A 16 -3.15 21.45 -10.13
CA CYS A 16 -3.09 20.21 -9.37
C CYS A 16 -3.96 19.23 -10.14
N ALA A 17 -3.33 18.43 -11.00
CA ALA A 17 -3.93 17.21 -11.49
C ALA A 17 -4.11 16.31 -10.26
N GLN A 18 -5.27 16.42 -9.62
CA GLN A 18 -5.74 15.41 -8.69
C GLN A 18 -5.82 14.12 -9.50
N ALA A 19 -4.87 13.22 -9.26
CA ALA A 19 -4.98 11.86 -9.77
C ALA A 19 -6.32 11.31 -9.24
N GLN A 20 -7.29 11.17 -10.14
CA GLN A 20 -8.56 10.54 -9.79
C GLN A 20 -8.23 9.10 -9.41
N SER A 21 -8.47 8.75 -8.15
CA SER A 21 -8.30 7.36 -7.67
C SER A 21 -9.11 6.43 -8.60
N ASP A 22 -8.46 5.36 -9.06
CA ASP A 22 -9.12 4.37 -9.93
C ASP A 22 -10.23 3.66 -9.15
N LYS A 23 -11.47 4.11 -9.37
CA LYS A 23 -12.68 3.57 -8.72
C LYS A 23 -13.23 2.32 -9.40
N SER A 24 -12.58 1.80 -10.45
CA SER A 24 -13.01 0.55 -11.08
C SER A 24 -12.95 -0.60 -10.05
N PRO A 25 -13.85 -1.60 -10.17
CA PRO A 25 -13.81 -2.78 -9.29
C PRO A 25 -12.42 -3.42 -9.32
N VAL A 26 -11.91 -3.80 -8.13
CA VAL A 26 -10.63 -4.51 -8.04
C VAL A 26 -10.88 -5.98 -8.30
N ASP A 27 -10.19 -6.54 -9.29
CA ASP A 27 -10.20 -7.97 -9.58
C ASP A 27 -9.19 -8.70 -8.70
N ALA A 28 -9.56 -8.94 -7.43
CA ALA A 28 -8.70 -9.63 -6.47
C ALA A 28 -8.38 -11.06 -6.91
N TYR A 29 -7.20 -11.57 -6.56
CA TYR A 29 -6.78 -12.95 -6.90
C TYR A 29 -7.53 -14.00 -6.08
N PHE A 30 -7.89 -13.65 -4.86
CA PHE A 30 -8.64 -14.50 -3.93
C PHE A 30 -9.69 -13.67 -3.19
N THR A 31 -10.80 -14.29 -2.87
CA THR A 31 -11.80 -13.76 -1.94
C THR A 31 -11.29 -13.84 -0.50
N THR A 32 -11.90 -13.08 0.42
CA THR A 32 -11.56 -13.16 1.85
C THR A 32 -11.68 -14.59 2.42
N GLY A 33 -12.65 -15.37 1.96
CA GLY A 33 -12.85 -16.76 2.42
C GLY A 33 -11.78 -17.76 1.93
N GLU A 34 -11.06 -17.40 0.87
CA GLU A 34 -9.97 -18.22 0.32
C GLU A 34 -8.60 -17.87 0.91
N MET A 35 -8.52 -16.77 1.68
CA MET A 35 -7.30 -16.36 2.37
C MET A 35 -7.12 -17.15 3.67
N PRO A 36 -5.87 -17.32 4.16
CA PRO A 36 -5.61 -17.95 5.45
C PRO A 36 -6.37 -17.24 6.58
N ASP A 37 -7.09 -18.00 7.39
CA ASP A 37 -7.85 -17.47 8.53
C ASP A 37 -6.90 -17.09 9.68
N MET A 38 -6.57 -15.82 9.77
CA MET A 38 -5.63 -15.28 10.74
C MET A 38 -6.06 -15.55 12.21
N VAL A 39 -7.35 -15.68 12.48
CA VAL A 39 -7.84 -15.98 13.84
C VAL A 39 -7.42 -17.38 14.29
N LYS A 40 -7.19 -18.31 13.35
CA LYS A 40 -6.83 -19.69 13.67
C LYS A 40 -5.33 -19.92 13.87
N TRP A 41 -4.47 -19.15 13.17
CA TRP A 41 -3.03 -19.44 13.15
C TRP A 41 -2.16 -18.36 13.78
N CYS A 42 -2.63 -17.10 13.79
CA CYS A 42 -1.86 -16.01 14.37
C CYS A 42 -2.18 -15.87 15.88
N PRO A 43 -1.17 -15.62 16.72
CA PRO A 43 -1.43 -15.31 18.12
C PRO A 43 -2.45 -14.17 18.28
N ALA A 44 -3.37 -14.32 19.23
CA ALA A 44 -4.33 -13.27 19.57
C ALA A 44 -3.61 -11.97 20.01
N PRO A 45 -4.28 -10.80 19.90
CA PRO A 45 -3.72 -9.57 20.44
C PRO A 45 -3.43 -9.73 21.94
N PRO A 46 -2.33 -9.14 22.47
CA PRO A 46 -1.95 -9.28 23.85
C PRO A 46 -3.05 -8.88 24.84
N ASP A 47 -3.24 -9.69 25.87
CA ASP A 47 -4.07 -9.32 27.01
C ASP A 47 -3.52 -8.09 27.71
N THR A 48 -4.39 -7.22 28.20
CA THR A 48 -4.01 -5.93 28.79
C THR A 48 -3.23 -6.03 30.11
N THR A 49 -3.13 -7.22 30.70
CA THR A 49 -2.32 -7.52 31.89
C THR A 49 -0.97 -8.16 31.56
N SER A 50 -0.72 -8.48 30.29
CA SER A 50 0.47 -9.19 29.83
C SER A 50 1.70 -8.28 29.68
N ALA A 51 2.89 -8.89 29.75
CA ALA A 51 4.17 -8.21 29.44
C ALA A 51 4.22 -7.70 28.00
N GLN A 52 3.60 -8.42 27.06
CA GLN A 52 3.49 -7.99 25.66
C GLN A 52 2.68 -6.70 25.53
N PHE A 53 1.60 -6.55 26.31
CA PHE A 53 0.84 -5.30 26.31
C PHE A 53 1.60 -4.15 27.00
N ALA A 54 2.40 -4.43 28.03
CA ALA A 54 3.31 -3.44 28.62
C ALA A 54 4.33 -2.94 27.56
N TYR A 55 4.81 -3.81 26.69
CA TYR A 55 5.64 -3.44 25.56
C TYR A 55 4.86 -2.56 24.55
N ASP A 56 3.62 -2.89 24.22
CA ASP A 56 2.76 -2.06 23.36
C ASP A 56 2.61 -0.63 23.92
N ILE A 57 2.43 -0.49 25.23
CA ILE A 57 2.36 0.81 25.90
C ILE A 57 3.70 1.56 25.76
N THR A 58 4.82 0.88 25.98
CA THR A 58 6.16 1.46 25.84
C THR A 58 6.38 1.99 24.42
N GLN A 59 6.00 1.21 23.40
CA GLN A 59 6.11 1.60 22.00
C GLN A 59 5.16 2.76 21.64
N TYR A 60 3.98 2.83 22.23
CA TYR A 60 3.09 3.97 22.03
C TYR A 60 3.72 5.27 22.52
N PHE A 61 4.33 5.28 23.71
CA PHE A 61 5.02 6.46 24.24
C PHE A 61 6.31 6.77 23.47
N TRP A 62 7.04 5.76 23.01
CA TRP A 62 8.15 5.96 22.07
C TRP A 62 7.65 6.64 20.78
N GLY A 63 6.55 6.18 20.19
CA GLY A 63 5.95 6.79 19.01
C GLY A 63 5.59 8.27 19.23
N LYS A 64 5.05 8.62 20.40
CA LYS A 64 4.81 10.02 20.78
C LYS A 64 6.09 10.83 20.85
N LYS A 65 7.19 10.28 21.36
CA LYS A 65 8.50 10.94 21.38
C LYS A 65 9.04 11.18 19.96
N MET A 66 8.83 10.21 19.05
CA MET A 66 9.26 10.35 17.64
C MET A 66 8.56 11.49 16.90
N ARG A 67 7.39 11.95 17.36
CA ARG A 67 6.70 13.13 16.81
C ARG A 67 7.47 14.44 16.97
N LEU A 68 8.44 14.49 17.88
CA LEU A 68 9.32 15.65 18.07
C LEU A 68 10.31 15.83 16.90
N ASN A 69 10.61 14.76 16.18
CA ASN A 69 11.32 14.85 14.91
C ASN A 69 10.30 15.19 13.81
N LYS A 70 10.34 16.45 13.34
CA LYS A 70 9.36 16.96 12.36
C LYS A 70 9.35 16.13 11.07
N GLU A 71 10.52 15.79 10.53
CA GLU A 71 10.62 15.00 9.29
C GLU A 71 9.95 13.63 9.44
N ARG A 72 10.23 12.94 10.56
CA ARG A 72 9.63 11.63 10.84
C ARG A 72 8.12 11.72 11.08
N ALA A 73 7.66 12.78 11.72
CA ALA A 73 6.25 13.05 11.94
C ALA A 73 5.52 13.32 10.61
N ASP A 74 6.10 14.13 9.73
CA ASP A 74 5.55 14.45 8.40
C ASP A 74 5.43 13.17 7.54
N ILE A 75 6.43 12.27 7.59
CA ILE A 75 6.36 10.95 6.94
C ILE A 75 5.20 10.14 7.52
N ALA A 76 5.07 10.10 8.85
CA ALA A 76 4.02 9.32 9.51
C ALA A 76 2.60 9.84 9.17
N ILE A 77 2.45 11.15 8.99
CA ILE A 77 1.19 11.77 8.53
C ILE A 77 0.87 11.35 7.09
N ARG A 78 1.85 11.40 6.17
CA ARG A 78 1.64 10.94 4.79
C ARG A 78 1.29 9.46 4.72
N ASP A 79 1.94 8.63 5.54
CA ASP A 79 1.66 7.19 5.65
C ASP A 79 0.30 6.90 6.32
N ALA A 80 -0.35 7.90 6.91
CA ALA A 80 -1.68 7.75 7.49
C ALA A 80 -2.80 7.81 6.45
N GLU A 81 -2.53 8.33 5.27
CA GLU A 81 -3.45 8.21 4.14
C GLU A 81 -3.55 6.74 3.71
N TYR A 82 -4.75 6.31 3.34
CA TYR A 82 -4.99 4.91 2.97
C TYR A 82 -5.31 4.77 1.49
N GLY A 83 -4.71 3.78 0.85
CA GLY A 83 -5.04 3.42 -0.52
C GLY A 83 -3.84 3.31 -1.46
N LEU A 84 -4.13 2.91 -2.70
CA LEU A 84 -3.12 2.66 -3.72
C LEU A 84 -2.33 3.91 -4.11
N ASP A 85 -2.99 5.07 -4.19
CA ASP A 85 -2.32 6.34 -4.58
C ASP A 85 -1.24 6.73 -3.57
N CYS A 86 -1.51 6.50 -2.27
CA CYS A 86 -0.54 6.69 -1.20
C CYS A 86 0.65 5.73 -1.36
N ILE A 87 0.39 4.46 -1.60
CA ILE A 87 1.44 3.46 -1.85
C ILE A 87 2.29 3.84 -3.06
N ILE A 88 1.69 4.23 -4.18
CA ILE A 88 2.42 4.65 -5.38
C ILE A 88 3.31 5.85 -5.08
N ARG A 89 2.80 6.86 -4.39
CA ARG A 89 3.55 8.05 -3.98
C ARG A 89 4.75 7.69 -3.11
N GLU A 90 4.55 6.85 -2.12
CA GLU A 90 5.56 6.56 -1.10
C GLU A 90 6.57 5.45 -1.51
N PHE A 91 6.25 4.64 -2.51
CA PHE A 91 7.10 3.53 -2.94
C PHE A 91 7.74 3.70 -4.32
N SER A 92 7.32 4.67 -5.16
CA SER A 92 7.93 4.86 -6.49
C SER A 92 9.42 5.22 -6.42
N GLU A 93 9.83 6.10 -5.50
CA GLU A 93 11.24 6.46 -5.32
C GLU A 93 12.06 5.29 -4.77
N PRO A 94 11.68 4.60 -3.66
CA PRO A 94 12.37 3.39 -3.20
C PRO A 94 12.46 2.30 -4.26
N PHE A 95 11.45 2.15 -5.11
CA PHE A 95 11.42 1.18 -6.20
C PHE A 95 12.38 1.55 -7.36
N GLY A 96 12.69 2.83 -7.51
CA GLY A 96 13.59 3.33 -8.56
C GLY A 96 12.93 3.53 -9.93
N LEU A 97 11.60 3.47 -9.99
CA LEU A 97 10.81 3.76 -11.18
C LEU A 97 9.46 4.37 -10.76
N LYS A 98 9.03 5.44 -11.46
CA LYS A 98 7.70 6.01 -11.25
C LYS A 98 6.63 5.00 -11.64
N ILE A 99 5.75 4.70 -10.71
CA ILE A 99 4.64 3.77 -10.92
C ILE A 99 3.40 4.57 -11.31
N SER A 100 2.76 4.20 -12.41
CA SER A 100 1.48 4.78 -12.82
C SER A 100 0.68 3.82 -13.70
N LYS A 101 -0.62 4.04 -13.78
CA LYS A 101 -1.52 3.24 -14.62
C LYS A 101 -1.19 3.37 -16.11
N GLU A 102 -0.71 4.54 -16.52
CA GLU A 102 -0.42 4.89 -17.92
C GLU A 102 0.95 4.38 -18.36
N GLU A 103 1.97 4.59 -17.53
CA GLU A 103 3.36 4.33 -17.91
C GLU A 103 3.86 2.93 -17.54
N THR A 104 3.34 2.36 -16.43
CA THR A 104 3.72 1.06 -15.89
C THR A 104 2.49 0.21 -15.51
N PRO A 105 1.58 -0.06 -16.49
CA PRO A 105 0.28 -0.66 -16.22
C PRO A 105 0.36 -2.05 -15.58
N GLU A 106 1.40 -2.85 -15.91
CA GLU A 106 1.53 -4.20 -15.36
C GLU A 106 2.00 -4.17 -13.89
N ILE A 107 2.94 -3.27 -13.56
CA ILE A 107 3.38 -3.03 -12.17
C ILE A 107 2.24 -2.43 -11.35
N TYR A 108 1.55 -1.43 -11.90
CA TYR A 108 0.37 -0.83 -11.27
C TYR A 108 -0.68 -1.88 -10.93
N LYS A 109 -0.94 -2.81 -11.86
CA LYS A 109 -1.92 -3.89 -11.69
C LYS A 109 -1.50 -4.88 -10.59
N VAL A 110 -0.21 -5.27 -10.52
CA VAL A 110 0.30 -6.10 -9.43
C VAL A 110 0.04 -5.44 -8.07
N LEU A 111 0.36 -4.15 -7.92
CA LEU A 111 0.11 -3.44 -6.67
C LEU A 111 -1.38 -3.37 -6.37
N ARG A 112 -2.21 -2.98 -7.34
CA ARG A 112 -3.65 -2.78 -7.15
C ARG A 112 -4.38 -4.04 -6.74
N GLU A 113 -4.18 -5.13 -7.48
CA GLU A 113 -4.87 -6.41 -7.25
C GLU A 113 -4.21 -7.23 -6.14
N GLY A 114 -2.88 -7.22 -6.09
CA GLY A 114 -2.11 -7.94 -5.08
C GLY A 114 -2.30 -7.38 -3.67
N THR A 115 -2.19 -6.06 -3.51
CA THR A 115 -2.37 -5.45 -2.17
C THR A 115 -3.82 -5.55 -1.69
N ALA A 116 -4.81 -5.38 -2.58
CA ALA A 116 -6.22 -5.54 -2.22
C ALA A 116 -6.54 -6.99 -1.79
N THR A 117 -5.94 -7.98 -2.48
CA THR A 117 -6.06 -9.39 -2.08
C THR A 117 -5.43 -9.60 -0.70
N CYS A 118 -4.21 -9.09 -0.48
CA CYS A 118 -3.53 -9.20 0.82
C CYS A 118 -4.33 -8.50 1.93
N ASP A 119 -4.88 -7.30 1.70
CA ASP A 119 -5.63 -6.55 2.71
C ASP A 119 -6.87 -7.30 3.21
N SER A 120 -7.46 -8.14 2.38
CA SER A 120 -8.66 -8.92 2.72
C SER A 120 -8.47 -9.82 3.95
N ILE A 121 -7.24 -10.28 4.25
CA ILE A 121 -6.91 -11.16 5.38
C ILE A 121 -7.17 -10.49 6.75
N CYS A 122 -7.15 -9.16 6.82
CA CYS A 122 -7.37 -8.43 8.08
C CYS A 122 -8.85 -8.24 8.44
N THR A 123 -9.77 -8.54 7.52
CA THR A 123 -11.22 -8.28 7.71
C THR A 123 -11.80 -9.07 8.88
N LEU A 124 -11.53 -10.37 8.94
CA LEU A 124 -12.06 -11.26 9.96
C LEU A 124 -11.50 -10.94 11.37
N PRO A 125 -10.17 -10.87 11.59
CA PRO A 125 -9.62 -10.60 12.91
C PRO A 125 -10.01 -9.22 13.45
N LYS A 126 -10.13 -8.19 12.59
CA LYS A 126 -10.63 -6.88 13.03
C LYS A 126 -12.02 -6.94 13.64
N ARG A 127 -12.93 -7.70 13.04
CA ARG A 127 -14.30 -7.91 13.52
C ARG A 127 -14.36 -8.82 14.73
N TYR A 128 -13.52 -9.86 14.76
CA TYR A 128 -13.49 -10.85 15.84
C TYR A 128 -12.98 -10.26 17.15
N TYR A 129 -11.83 -9.57 17.12
CA TYR A 129 -11.19 -9.05 18.33
C TYR A 129 -11.72 -7.68 18.74
N MET A 130 -12.19 -6.86 17.83
CA MET A 130 -12.62 -5.46 18.09
C MET A 130 -11.67 -4.72 19.04
N ARG A 131 -10.36 -4.97 18.91
CA ARG A 131 -9.34 -4.45 19.80
C ARG A 131 -9.39 -2.93 19.88
N LYS A 132 -9.40 -2.39 21.10
CA LYS A 132 -9.40 -0.94 21.34
C LYS A 132 -8.06 -0.31 20.91
N ARG A 133 -8.13 0.77 20.14
CA ARG A 133 -6.97 1.48 19.63
C ARG A 133 -6.28 2.32 20.71
N PRO A 134 -4.95 2.63 20.58
CA PRO A 134 -4.22 3.44 21.55
C PRO A 134 -4.88 4.78 21.83
N PHE A 135 -5.16 5.59 20.81
CA PHE A 135 -5.76 6.92 20.98
C PHE A 135 -7.14 6.87 21.63
N VAL A 136 -7.91 5.81 21.41
CA VAL A 136 -9.20 5.60 22.08
C VAL A 136 -9.01 5.20 23.55
N ARG A 137 -7.97 4.40 23.85
CA ARG A 137 -7.66 3.98 25.22
C ARG A 137 -7.21 5.14 26.09
N PHE A 138 -6.36 6.00 25.55
CA PHE A 138 -5.78 7.13 26.27
C PHE A 138 -6.58 8.42 26.15
N HIS A 139 -7.71 8.41 25.41
CA HIS A 139 -8.53 9.61 25.16
C HIS A 139 -7.73 10.77 24.54
N GLU A 140 -6.83 10.45 23.62
CA GLU A 140 -5.95 11.40 22.93
C GLU A 140 -6.31 11.49 21.44
N GLN A 141 -5.79 12.51 20.76
CA GLN A 141 -5.87 12.61 19.31
C GLN A 141 -4.64 11.94 18.67
N THR A 142 -4.86 11.38 17.48
CA THR A 142 -3.76 10.91 16.60
C THR A 142 -3.07 12.09 15.92
N LEU A 143 -1.91 11.84 15.26
CA LEU A 143 -1.31 12.84 14.35
C LEU A 143 -2.14 13.08 13.08
N TYR A 144 -3.11 12.20 12.77
CA TYR A 144 -3.97 12.31 11.60
C TYR A 144 -5.45 12.18 12.01
N PRO A 145 -6.04 13.23 12.61
CA PRO A 145 -7.39 13.18 13.17
C PRO A 145 -8.50 12.91 12.14
N ALA A 146 -8.24 13.23 10.87
CA ALA A 146 -9.23 13.06 9.80
C ALA A 146 -9.73 11.62 9.63
N ASP A 147 -8.91 10.61 9.98
CA ASP A 147 -9.29 9.19 9.88
C ASP A 147 -9.89 8.61 11.17
N GLU A 148 -9.83 9.32 12.29
CA GLU A 148 -10.31 8.83 13.58
C GLU A 148 -11.78 8.36 13.58
N PRO A 149 -12.73 9.04 12.90
CA PRO A 149 -14.11 8.59 12.85
C PRO A 149 -14.27 7.20 12.24
N ASN A 150 -13.44 6.85 11.25
CA ASN A 150 -13.41 5.54 10.61
C ASN A 150 -12.69 4.51 11.50
N LEU A 151 -11.57 4.90 12.10
CA LEU A 151 -10.77 4.04 12.97
C LEU A 151 -11.52 3.63 14.24
N LYS A 152 -12.37 4.50 14.80
CA LYS A 152 -13.21 4.21 15.98
C LYS A 152 -14.26 3.14 15.72
N LYS A 153 -14.64 2.91 14.44
CA LYS A 153 -15.68 1.94 14.06
C LYS A 153 -15.18 0.52 13.86
N ASN A 154 -13.86 0.31 13.83
CA ASN A 154 -13.27 -1.01 13.59
C ASN A 154 -12.13 -1.34 14.55
N GLY A 155 -11.86 -2.65 14.71
CA GLY A 155 -10.80 -3.15 15.57
C GLY A 155 -9.40 -2.70 15.14
N SER A 156 -8.50 -2.54 16.12
CA SER A 156 -7.10 -2.17 15.91
C SER A 156 -6.30 -3.31 15.28
N PHE A 157 -6.60 -4.56 15.60
CA PHE A 157 -5.78 -5.73 15.26
C PHE A 157 -6.32 -6.49 14.05
N PRO A 158 -5.45 -6.80 13.08
CA PRO A 158 -4.11 -6.25 12.82
C PRO A 158 -4.18 -4.88 12.12
N SER A 159 -3.03 -4.22 11.92
CA SER A 159 -2.94 -2.94 11.21
C SER A 159 -3.11 -3.09 9.70
N GLY A 160 -4.19 -2.57 9.12
CA GLY A 160 -4.43 -2.60 7.66
C GLY A 160 -3.39 -1.78 6.88
N HIS A 161 -3.01 -0.58 7.35
CA HIS A 161 -1.96 0.21 6.71
C HIS A 161 -0.61 -0.54 6.68
N THR A 162 -0.21 -1.16 7.81
CA THR A 162 1.02 -1.96 7.84
C THR A 162 0.97 -3.12 6.86
N LEU A 163 -0.18 -3.80 6.78
CA LEU A 163 -0.39 -4.89 5.83
C LEU A 163 -0.24 -4.39 4.39
N LEU A 164 -0.86 -3.26 4.06
CA LEU A 164 -0.78 -2.62 2.75
C LEU A 164 0.68 -2.25 2.41
N GLY A 165 1.40 -1.56 3.31
CA GLY A 165 2.79 -1.17 3.08
C GLY A 165 3.75 -2.35 3.00
N TRP A 166 3.59 -3.38 3.85
CA TRP A 166 4.45 -4.56 3.84
C TRP A 166 4.24 -5.43 2.61
N SER A 167 2.98 -5.68 2.22
CA SER A 167 2.69 -6.41 0.98
C SER A 167 3.21 -5.67 -0.26
N SER A 168 3.10 -4.34 -0.29
CA SER A 168 3.68 -3.53 -1.37
C SER A 168 5.20 -3.66 -1.45
N ALA A 169 5.88 -3.63 -0.29
CA ALA A 169 7.33 -3.84 -0.23
C ALA A 169 7.73 -5.21 -0.79
N LEU A 170 7.02 -6.29 -0.40
CA LEU A 170 7.28 -7.64 -0.89
C LEU A 170 7.06 -7.77 -2.40
N LEU A 171 5.92 -7.27 -2.91
CA LEU A 171 5.58 -7.31 -4.33
C LEU A 171 6.61 -6.55 -5.19
N LEU A 172 7.00 -5.35 -4.75
CA LEU A 172 7.96 -4.53 -5.47
C LEU A 172 9.38 -5.09 -5.38
N SER A 173 9.78 -5.69 -4.25
CA SER A 173 11.07 -6.37 -4.11
C SER A 173 11.19 -7.58 -5.03
N GLU A 174 10.11 -8.28 -5.32
CA GLU A 174 10.09 -9.36 -6.29
C GLU A 174 10.24 -8.88 -7.73
N ILE A 175 9.74 -7.67 -8.05
CA ILE A 175 9.90 -7.07 -9.38
C ILE A 175 11.30 -6.48 -9.56
N ASN A 176 11.82 -5.79 -8.54
CA ASN A 176 13.14 -5.18 -8.52
C ASN A 176 13.97 -5.67 -7.33
N PRO A 177 14.60 -6.85 -7.42
CA PRO A 177 15.37 -7.44 -6.32
C PRO A 177 16.61 -6.62 -5.94
N ASP A 178 17.17 -5.81 -6.83
CA ASP A 178 18.34 -4.97 -6.55
C ASP A 178 18.01 -3.84 -5.54
N ARG A 179 16.74 -3.55 -5.35
CA ARG A 179 16.24 -2.57 -4.37
C ARG A 179 15.50 -3.20 -3.20
N ALA A 180 15.58 -4.52 -3.02
CA ALA A 180 14.82 -5.24 -2.00
C ALA A 180 15.04 -4.66 -0.59
N ASP A 181 16.28 -4.40 -0.19
CA ASP A 181 16.60 -3.86 1.15
C ASP A 181 15.95 -2.48 1.37
N THR A 182 16.01 -1.61 0.35
CA THR A 182 15.41 -0.27 0.41
C THR A 182 13.89 -0.35 0.51
N LEU A 183 13.27 -1.24 -0.27
CA LEU A 183 11.82 -1.45 -0.30
C LEU A 183 11.32 -2.05 1.02
N LEU A 184 12.01 -3.04 1.54
CA LEU A 184 11.67 -3.67 2.82
C LEU A 184 11.84 -2.69 3.98
N ALA A 185 12.92 -1.89 3.99
CA ALA A 185 13.11 -0.82 4.97
C ALA A 185 11.96 0.21 4.91
N ARG A 186 11.51 0.59 3.70
CA ARG A 186 10.35 1.48 3.55
C ARG A 186 9.06 0.85 4.06
N GLY A 187 8.85 -0.44 3.81
CA GLY A 187 7.71 -1.20 4.33
C GLY A 187 7.70 -1.29 5.86
N LEU A 188 8.87 -1.47 6.49
CA LEU A 188 9.02 -1.42 7.95
C LEU A 188 8.65 -0.05 8.49
N MET A 189 9.20 1.02 7.90
CA MET A 189 8.92 2.42 8.27
C MET A 189 7.43 2.78 8.13
N TYR A 190 6.76 2.27 7.08
CA TYR A 190 5.34 2.48 6.85
C TYR A 190 4.48 1.91 7.99
N GLY A 191 4.81 0.71 8.46
CA GLY A 191 4.17 0.12 9.64
C GLY A 191 4.47 0.88 10.94
N GLU A 192 5.72 1.28 11.16
CA GLU A 192 6.15 2.06 12.32
C GLU A 192 5.41 3.40 12.40
N SER A 193 5.12 4.02 11.26
CA SER A 193 4.33 5.25 11.17
C SER A 193 2.97 5.12 11.86
N ARG A 194 2.39 3.92 11.94
CA ARG A 194 1.09 3.70 12.61
C ARG A 194 1.17 3.80 14.12
N VAL A 195 2.31 3.43 14.70
CA VAL A 195 2.60 3.61 16.13
C VAL A 195 2.86 5.09 16.41
N ILE A 196 3.63 5.76 15.57
CA ILE A 196 3.94 7.20 15.69
C ILE A 196 2.67 8.04 15.58
N VAL A 197 1.81 7.75 14.62
CA VAL A 197 0.48 8.39 14.49
C VAL A 197 -0.38 8.14 15.72
N GLY A 198 -0.19 7.03 16.44
CA GLY A 198 -0.98 6.65 17.62
C GLY A 198 -2.26 5.89 17.28
N ALA A 199 -2.38 5.38 16.06
CA ALA A 199 -3.56 4.66 15.57
C ALA A 199 -3.54 3.16 15.90
N HIS A 200 -2.34 2.58 16.09
CA HIS A 200 -2.13 1.14 16.28
C HIS A 200 -1.11 0.87 17.40
N TRP A 201 -1.24 -0.30 18.01
CA TRP A 201 -0.26 -0.88 18.92
C TRP A 201 0.87 -1.52 18.12
N GLN A 202 2.05 -1.70 18.74
CA GLN A 202 3.17 -2.37 18.08
C GLN A 202 2.81 -3.80 17.67
N SER A 203 2.12 -4.54 18.54
CA SER A 203 1.67 -5.90 18.23
C SER A 203 0.66 -5.98 17.08
N ASP A 204 -0.16 -4.92 16.83
CA ASP A 204 -1.01 -4.84 15.63
C ASP A 204 -0.16 -4.74 14.34
N VAL A 205 0.96 -4.01 14.43
CA VAL A 205 1.90 -3.80 13.34
C VAL A 205 2.66 -5.10 13.04
N ASP A 206 3.16 -5.78 14.07
CA ASP A 206 3.93 -7.02 13.93
C ASP A 206 3.06 -8.15 13.36
N ALA A 207 1.84 -8.32 13.89
CA ALA A 207 0.86 -9.27 13.37
C ALA A 207 0.48 -8.97 11.90
N ALA A 208 0.40 -7.69 11.52
CA ALA A 208 0.09 -7.30 10.15
C ALA A 208 1.19 -7.69 9.17
N ARG A 209 2.47 -7.60 9.55
CA ARG A 209 3.59 -8.07 8.72
C ARG A 209 3.54 -9.58 8.53
N LEU A 210 3.25 -10.34 9.58
CA LEU A 210 3.04 -11.79 9.46
C LEU A 210 1.87 -12.12 8.53
N ALA A 211 0.75 -11.43 8.70
CA ALA A 211 -0.43 -11.61 7.86
C ALA A 211 -0.17 -11.28 6.38
N ALA A 212 0.52 -10.17 6.11
CA ALA A 212 0.91 -9.79 4.76
C ALA A 212 1.86 -10.82 4.11
N SER A 213 2.80 -11.37 4.89
CA SER A 213 3.72 -12.41 4.41
C SER A 213 2.97 -13.71 4.09
N ALA A 214 2.01 -14.11 4.92
CA ALA A 214 1.16 -15.27 4.67
C ALA A 214 0.26 -15.05 3.44
N ALA A 215 -0.32 -13.84 3.29
CA ALA A 215 -1.10 -13.47 2.13
C ALA A 215 -0.27 -13.45 0.84
N TYR A 216 0.94 -12.92 0.90
CA TYR A 216 1.91 -12.95 -0.20
C TYR A 216 2.25 -14.38 -0.63
N ALA A 217 2.52 -15.28 0.32
CA ALA A 217 2.72 -16.70 0.01
C ALA A 217 1.48 -17.32 -0.66
N ARG A 218 0.27 -16.96 -0.21
CA ARG A 218 -0.98 -17.41 -0.83
C ARG A 218 -1.13 -16.93 -2.27
N LEU A 219 -0.75 -15.68 -2.58
CA LEU A 219 -0.78 -15.15 -3.96
C LEU A 219 -0.01 -16.04 -4.93
N HIS A 220 1.14 -16.60 -4.52
CA HIS A 220 1.97 -17.46 -5.36
C HIS A 220 1.35 -18.82 -5.70
N THR A 221 0.21 -19.17 -5.14
CA THR A 221 -0.57 -20.34 -5.56
C THR A 221 -1.57 -20.03 -6.68
N SER A 222 -1.64 -18.78 -7.15
CA SER A 222 -2.50 -18.36 -8.25
C SER A 222 -1.70 -18.23 -9.55
N GLU A 223 -2.02 -19.03 -10.56
CA GLU A 223 -1.41 -18.91 -11.89
C GLU A 223 -1.65 -17.52 -12.49
N ARG A 224 -2.82 -16.92 -12.25
CA ARG A 224 -3.15 -15.56 -12.70
C ARG A 224 -2.22 -14.52 -12.06
N PHE A 225 -1.88 -14.68 -10.78
CA PHE A 225 -0.93 -13.80 -10.10
C PHE A 225 0.49 -14.00 -10.65
N LEU A 226 0.94 -15.24 -10.80
CA LEU A 226 2.28 -15.55 -11.31
C LEU A 226 2.49 -14.99 -12.73
N GLU A 227 1.48 -15.10 -13.59
CA GLU A 227 1.53 -14.50 -14.93
C GLU A 227 1.56 -12.97 -14.86
N GLN A 228 0.77 -12.34 -13.99
CA GLN A 228 0.79 -10.88 -13.84
C GLN A 228 2.15 -10.40 -13.29
N MET A 229 2.74 -11.13 -12.36
CA MET A 229 4.08 -10.85 -11.82
C MET A 229 5.16 -10.98 -12.90
N ARG A 230 5.09 -12.00 -13.75
CA ARG A 230 5.99 -12.16 -14.90
C ARG A 230 5.92 -10.93 -15.82
N LEU A 231 4.71 -10.47 -16.14
CA LEU A 231 4.50 -9.29 -16.98
C LEU A 231 5.05 -8.02 -16.36
N ALA A 232 4.86 -7.83 -15.05
CA ALA A 232 5.39 -6.68 -14.33
C ALA A 232 6.94 -6.65 -14.30
N ARG A 233 7.59 -7.81 -14.14
CA ARG A 233 9.05 -7.93 -14.23
C ARG A 233 9.56 -7.62 -15.64
N GLU A 234 8.88 -8.08 -16.68
CA GLU A 234 9.23 -7.76 -18.06
C GLU A 234 9.07 -6.27 -18.34
N GLU A 235 7.96 -5.66 -17.90
CA GLU A 235 7.74 -4.22 -18.01
C GLU A 235 8.85 -3.44 -17.32
N PHE A 236 9.23 -3.80 -16.09
CA PHE A 236 10.32 -3.17 -15.35
C PHE A 236 11.63 -3.24 -16.13
N ARG A 237 12.01 -4.42 -16.63
CA ARG A 237 13.25 -4.60 -17.43
C ARG A 237 13.26 -3.75 -18.69
N VAL A 238 12.12 -3.64 -19.38
CA VAL A 238 11.97 -2.79 -20.57
C VAL A 238 12.09 -1.31 -20.21
N LYS A 239 11.40 -0.88 -19.16
CA LYS A 239 11.37 0.54 -18.76
C LYS A 239 12.70 1.04 -18.20
N THR A 240 13.48 0.17 -17.58
CA THR A 240 14.79 0.50 -17.00
C THR A 240 15.97 0.24 -17.94
N GLY A 241 15.72 -0.24 -19.17
CA GLY A 241 16.77 -0.53 -20.15
C GLY A 241 17.56 -1.82 -19.86
N LEU A 242 17.08 -2.66 -18.93
CA LEU A 242 17.70 -3.96 -18.60
C LEU A 242 17.32 -5.07 -19.58
N ALA A 243 16.29 -4.85 -20.42
CA ALA A 243 15.85 -5.81 -21.41
C ALA A 243 16.74 -5.75 -22.67
N THR A 244 17.07 -6.92 -23.25
CA THR A 244 17.70 -7.01 -24.54
C THR A 244 16.75 -6.53 -25.66
N ILE A 245 17.31 -6.21 -26.83
CA ILE A 245 16.51 -5.82 -28.02
C ILE A 245 15.51 -6.92 -28.41
N ILE A 246 15.86 -8.19 -28.22
CA ILE A 246 14.99 -9.33 -28.52
C ILE A 246 13.82 -9.36 -27.53
N GLU A 247 14.08 -9.23 -26.22
CA GLU A 247 13.06 -9.18 -25.18
C GLU A 247 12.12 -7.98 -25.37
N MET A 248 12.66 -6.79 -25.69
CA MET A 248 11.85 -5.60 -25.99
C MET A 248 10.90 -5.82 -27.18
N LYS A 249 11.37 -6.43 -28.25
CA LYS A 249 10.54 -6.74 -29.42
C LYS A 249 9.45 -7.79 -29.09
N ALA A 250 9.79 -8.81 -28.30
CA ALA A 250 8.85 -9.82 -27.85
C ALA A 250 7.75 -9.20 -26.96
N TRP A 251 8.14 -8.37 -25.99
CA TRP A 251 7.24 -7.59 -25.13
C TRP A 251 6.28 -6.73 -25.95
N GLN A 252 6.79 -5.92 -26.88
CA GLN A 252 5.95 -5.06 -27.72
C GLN A 252 4.94 -5.84 -28.57
N LYS A 253 5.34 -7.01 -29.09
CA LYS A 253 4.45 -7.90 -29.83
C LYS A 253 3.32 -8.45 -28.93
N GLU A 254 3.67 -8.87 -27.72
CA GLU A 254 2.71 -9.41 -26.75
C GLU A 254 1.72 -8.31 -26.31
N GLN A 255 2.19 -7.10 -26.00
CA GLN A 255 1.30 -5.98 -25.65
C GLN A 255 0.30 -5.65 -26.77
N LYS A 256 0.76 -5.63 -28.03
CA LYS A 256 -0.13 -5.43 -29.20
C LYS A 256 -1.19 -6.53 -29.33
N LYS A 257 -0.84 -7.80 -29.05
CA LYS A 257 -1.76 -8.93 -29.06
C LYS A 257 -2.82 -8.81 -27.95
N ARG A 258 -2.37 -8.47 -26.73
CA ARG A 258 -3.27 -8.28 -25.57
C ARG A 258 -4.23 -7.11 -25.78
N ALA A 259 -3.75 -5.98 -26.29
CA ALA A 259 -4.60 -4.83 -26.61
C ALA A 259 -5.69 -5.16 -27.64
N LYS A 260 -5.34 -5.94 -28.70
CA LYS A 260 -6.32 -6.41 -29.69
C LYS A 260 -7.35 -7.35 -29.07
N ALA A 261 -6.94 -8.27 -28.19
CA ALA A 261 -7.82 -9.20 -27.51
C ALA A 261 -8.80 -8.45 -26.57
N ALA A 262 -8.29 -7.49 -25.79
CA ALA A 262 -9.10 -6.65 -24.91
C ALA A 262 -10.13 -5.82 -25.71
N ALA A 263 -9.73 -5.21 -26.81
CA ALA A 263 -10.65 -4.46 -27.69
C ALA A 263 -11.75 -5.36 -28.30
N LYS A 264 -11.42 -6.60 -28.65
CA LYS A 264 -12.39 -7.58 -29.14
C LYS A 264 -13.37 -7.98 -28.04
N ALA A 265 -12.90 -8.26 -26.84
CA ALA A 265 -13.73 -8.60 -25.68
C ALA A 265 -14.69 -7.45 -25.31
N ALA A 266 -14.19 -6.21 -25.26
CA ALA A 266 -15.02 -5.03 -25.00
C ALA A 266 -16.14 -4.84 -26.04
N LYS A 267 -15.86 -5.08 -27.33
CA LYS A 267 -16.88 -5.05 -28.37
C LYS A 267 -17.94 -6.16 -28.25
N LEU A 268 -17.56 -7.31 -27.69
CA LEU A 268 -18.49 -8.44 -27.48
C LEU A 268 -19.41 -8.16 -26.27
N ALA A 269 -18.86 -7.55 -25.21
CA ALA A 269 -19.61 -7.20 -24.00
C ALA A 269 -20.58 -6.01 -24.19
N ALA A 270 -20.37 -5.20 -25.24
CA ALA A 270 -21.23 -4.07 -25.60
C ALA A 270 -22.38 -4.42 -26.54
N ARG A 271 -22.47 -5.69 -26.94
CA ARG A 271 -23.60 -6.26 -27.75
C ARG A 271 -24.57 -7.00 -26.86
#